data_702652897209a3bd42d5f701431d5c79
#
_entry.id   702652897209a3bd42d5f701431d5c79
#
_cell.length_a   1.000
_cell.length_b   1.000
_cell.length_c   1.000
_cell.angle_alpha   90.00
_cell.angle_beta   90.00
_cell.angle_gamma   90.00
#
_symmetry.space_group_name_H-M   'P 1'
#
loop_
_entity.id
_entity.type
_entity.pdbx_description
1 polymer ?
#
loop_
_entity_poly.entity_id
_entity_poly.type
_entity_poly.pdbx_seq_one_letter_code
_entity_poly.pdbx_strand_id
1 'polypeptide(L)'
;MLFRSLAECCEQASALGCVQICNYNCPGQLVIGGEKAAVDKAAELAKQAGARRCIPLKVSGPFHTRLMAPAGDALAKRFTAEPFGEMSVPVLFNCLGREKAESDSIPALLVRQVQSSVYMEDTLHRLGELGVDHILEVGPGSALSGFVKKTLPGVTCVSVETPAQLDTVLNAWKEEQ
;
A
#
# COMPACT_ATOMS: atom_id res chain seq x y z
N MET A 1 -5.58 -17.69 -3.20
CA MET A 1 -5.35 -17.30 -4.59
C MET A 1 -3.98 -16.63 -4.66
N LEU A 2 -3.11 -17.05 -5.58
CA LEU A 2 -1.81 -16.42 -5.79
C LEU A 2 -1.99 -15.12 -6.58
N PHE A 3 -1.14 -14.11 -6.34
CA PHE A 3 -1.22 -12.81 -7.04
C PHE A 3 -1.14 -12.96 -8.57
N ARG A 4 -0.36 -13.94 -9.09
CA ARG A 4 -0.26 -14.24 -10.53
C ARG A 4 -1.63 -14.57 -11.13
N SER A 5 -2.41 -15.42 -10.47
CA SER A 5 -3.77 -15.75 -10.92
C SER A 5 -4.71 -14.54 -10.90
N LEU A 6 -4.54 -13.60 -9.95
CA LEU A 6 -5.35 -12.38 -9.93
C LEU A 6 -4.92 -11.38 -11.02
N ALA A 7 -3.64 -11.29 -11.33
CA ALA A 7 -3.15 -10.47 -12.44
C ALA A 7 -3.71 -10.97 -13.78
N GLU A 8 -3.74 -12.30 -13.99
CA GLU A 8 -4.35 -12.93 -15.17
C GLU A 8 -5.86 -12.63 -15.26
N CYS A 9 -6.58 -12.63 -14.11
CA CYS A 9 -8.00 -12.24 -14.08
C CYS A 9 -8.19 -10.78 -14.48
N CYS A 10 -7.32 -9.87 -14.00
CA CYS A 10 -7.34 -8.46 -14.40
C CYS A 10 -7.04 -8.28 -15.89
N GLU A 11 -6.06 -8.99 -16.41
CA GLU A 11 -5.70 -8.98 -17.83
C GLU A 11 -6.88 -9.40 -18.71
N GLN A 12 -7.52 -10.53 -18.40
CA GLN A 12 -8.70 -11.01 -19.13
C GLN A 12 -9.88 -10.02 -19.04
N ALA A 13 -10.07 -9.37 -17.88
CA ALA A 13 -11.13 -8.41 -17.68
C ALA A 13 -10.86 -7.05 -18.34
N SER A 14 -9.61 -6.76 -18.71
CA SER A 14 -9.19 -5.48 -19.28
C SER A 14 -9.84 -5.15 -20.63
N ALA A 15 -10.42 -6.13 -21.32
CA ALA A 15 -11.24 -5.92 -22.51
C ALA A 15 -12.50 -5.08 -22.23
N LEU A 16 -12.95 -5.01 -20.95
CA LEU A 16 -14.12 -4.23 -20.52
C LEU A 16 -13.75 -2.85 -19.94
N GLY A 17 -12.48 -2.52 -19.88
CA GLY A 17 -12.00 -1.26 -19.32
C GLY A 17 -10.75 -1.42 -18.44
N CYS A 18 -10.34 -0.33 -17.80
CA CYS A 18 -9.19 -0.36 -16.92
C CYS A 18 -9.49 -1.17 -15.66
N VAL A 19 -8.64 -2.16 -15.36
CA VAL A 19 -8.61 -2.86 -14.08
C VAL A 19 -7.18 -3.31 -13.79
N GLN A 20 -6.75 -3.18 -12.54
CA GLN A 20 -5.43 -3.61 -12.09
C GLN A 20 -5.42 -3.92 -10.59
N ILE A 21 -4.38 -4.59 -10.14
CA ILE A 21 -4.15 -4.77 -8.70
C ILE A 21 -3.65 -3.41 -8.16
N CYS A 22 -4.40 -2.85 -7.21
CA CYS A 22 -4.11 -1.56 -6.57
C CYS A 22 -3.23 -1.71 -5.34
N ASN A 23 -3.47 -2.78 -4.55
CA ASN A 23 -2.73 -3.01 -3.32
C ASN A 23 -2.35 -4.47 -3.17
N TYR A 24 -1.11 -4.67 -2.82
CA TYR A 24 -0.54 -5.91 -2.28
C TYR A 24 -0.37 -5.68 -0.78
N ASN A 25 -1.42 -5.98 0.01
CA ASN A 25 -1.47 -5.57 1.42
C ASN A 25 -0.66 -6.49 2.34
N CYS A 26 -0.88 -7.78 2.23
CA CYS A 26 -0.21 -8.82 3.01
C CYS A 26 -0.52 -10.18 2.37
N PRO A 27 0.12 -11.30 2.79
CA PRO A 27 -0.15 -12.62 2.25
C PRO A 27 -1.65 -12.94 2.15
N GLY A 28 -2.12 -13.18 0.93
CA GLY A 28 -3.50 -13.53 0.62
C GLY A 28 -4.51 -12.38 0.63
N GLN A 29 -4.08 -11.13 0.76
CA GLN A 29 -4.96 -9.95 0.72
C GLN A 29 -4.52 -8.94 -0.33
N LEU A 30 -5.26 -8.93 -1.45
CA LEU A 30 -5.03 -8.07 -2.61
C LEU A 30 -6.27 -7.20 -2.86
N VAL A 31 -6.07 -6.02 -3.42
CA VAL A 31 -7.15 -5.13 -3.84
C VAL A 31 -7.02 -4.87 -5.35
N ILE A 32 -8.13 -4.97 -6.06
CA ILE A 32 -8.23 -4.55 -7.47
C ILE A 32 -9.07 -3.28 -7.56
N GLY A 33 -8.75 -2.45 -8.53
CA GLY A 33 -9.49 -1.22 -8.82
C GLY A 33 -9.46 -0.88 -10.29
N GLY A 34 -10.39 -0.02 -10.69
CA GLY A 34 -10.53 0.39 -12.09
C GLY A 34 -11.96 0.76 -12.43
N GLU A 35 -12.32 0.60 -13.69
CA GLU A 35 -13.69 0.81 -14.17
C GLU A 35 -14.60 -0.32 -13.71
N LYS A 36 -15.81 0.05 -13.28
CA LYS A 36 -16.74 -0.87 -12.61
C LYS A 36 -16.97 -2.18 -13.35
N ALA A 37 -17.22 -2.14 -14.65
CA ALA A 37 -17.49 -3.34 -15.45
C ALA A 37 -16.29 -4.30 -15.49
N ALA A 38 -15.07 -3.75 -15.62
CA ALA A 38 -13.84 -4.52 -15.63
C ALA A 38 -13.51 -5.09 -14.24
N VAL A 39 -13.72 -4.31 -13.17
CA VAL A 39 -13.54 -4.77 -11.78
C VAL A 39 -14.52 -5.89 -11.43
N ASP A 40 -15.82 -5.75 -11.80
CA ASP A 40 -16.83 -6.78 -11.57
C ASP A 40 -16.47 -8.08 -12.29
N LYS A 41 -16.01 -7.99 -13.55
CA LYS A 41 -15.55 -9.16 -14.33
C LYS A 41 -14.30 -9.81 -13.73
N ALA A 42 -13.32 -9.01 -13.33
CA ALA A 42 -12.11 -9.54 -12.68
C ALA A 42 -12.45 -10.25 -11.36
N ALA A 43 -13.39 -9.71 -10.57
CA ALA A 43 -13.84 -10.34 -9.34
C ALA A 43 -14.60 -11.67 -9.58
N GLU A 44 -15.39 -11.75 -10.65
CA GLU A 44 -16.03 -13.01 -11.08
C GLU A 44 -14.98 -14.07 -11.44
N LEU A 45 -14.02 -13.73 -12.30
CA LEU A 45 -12.92 -14.61 -12.70
C LEU A 45 -12.08 -15.03 -11.50
N ALA A 46 -11.81 -14.12 -10.58
CA ALA A 46 -11.07 -14.42 -9.36
C ALA A 46 -11.79 -15.45 -8.47
N LYS A 47 -13.12 -15.36 -8.35
CA LYS A 47 -13.91 -16.39 -7.65
C LYS A 47 -13.82 -17.76 -8.31
N GLN A 48 -13.92 -17.81 -9.63
CA GLN A 48 -13.77 -19.04 -10.41
C GLN A 48 -12.36 -19.63 -10.25
N ALA A 49 -11.34 -18.79 -10.14
CA ALA A 49 -9.94 -19.16 -9.88
C ALA A 49 -9.63 -19.48 -8.40
N GLY A 50 -10.65 -19.57 -7.53
CA GLY A 50 -10.49 -19.98 -6.14
C GLY A 50 -10.25 -18.85 -5.13
N ALA A 51 -10.59 -17.60 -5.44
CA ALA A 51 -10.59 -16.54 -4.45
C ALA A 51 -11.65 -16.82 -3.38
N ARG A 52 -11.23 -16.87 -2.12
CA ARG A 52 -12.11 -17.20 -0.98
C ARG A 52 -13.21 -16.16 -0.76
N ARG A 53 -12.88 -14.88 -0.99
CA ARG A 53 -13.81 -13.74 -0.86
C ARG A 53 -13.43 -12.66 -1.87
N CYS A 54 -14.46 -12.02 -2.44
CA CYS A 54 -14.33 -10.75 -3.17
C CYS A 54 -15.29 -9.78 -2.51
N ILE A 55 -14.74 -8.77 -1.82
CA ILE A 55 -15.50 -7.82 -1.01
C ILE A 55 -15.43 -6.46 -1.71
N PRO A 56 -16.57 -5.90 -2.17
CA PRO A 56 -16.61 -4.55 -2.71
C PRO A 56 -16.22 -3.52 -1.64
N LEU A 57 -15.31 -2.61 -2.01
CA LEU A 57 -14.92 -1.50 -1.14
C LEU A 57 -15.72 -0.25 -1.52
N LYS A 58 -16.18 0.49 -0.51
CA LYS A 58 -16.83 1.78 -0.69
C LYS A 58 -15.76 2.87 -0.72
N VAL A 59 -15.25 3.17 -1.92
CA VAL A 59 -14.22 4.18 -2.16
C VAL A 59 -14.73 5.24 -3.14
N SER A 60 -14.18 6.45 -3.06
CA SER A 60 -14.59 7.60 -3.87
C SER A 60 -13.91 7.67 -5.25
N GLY A 61 -12.94 6.79 -5.52
CA GLY A 61 -12.22 6.81 -6.80
C GLY A 61 -11.31 5.60 -7.01
N PRO A 62 -10.80 5.44 -8.23
CA PRO A 62 -9.94 4.32 -8.63
C PRO A 62 -8.48 4.55 -8.22
N PHE A 63 -8.24 4.84 -6.93
CA PHE A 63 -6.91 5.11 -6.39
C PHE A 63 -5.94 3.98 -6.71
N HIS A 64 -4.68 4.34 -6.90
CA HIS A 64 -3.60 3.40 -7.23
C HIS A 64 -3.81 2.66 -8.55
N THR A 65 -4.53 3.29 -9.49
CA THR A 65 -4.65 2.82 -10.87
C THR A 65 -4.20 3.90 -11.85
N ARG A 66 -3.94 3.51 -13.11
CA ARG A 66 -3.63 4.45 -14.19
C ARG A 66 -4.73 5.49 -14.44
N LEU A 67 -5.96 5.26 -13.99
CA LEU A 67 -7.05 6.24 -14.08
C LEU A 67 -6.80 7.49 -13.22
N MET A 68 -5.85 7.41 -12.27
CA MET A 68 -5.40 8.55 -11.46
C MET A 68 -4.29 9.37 -12.14
N ALA A 69 -3.94 9.09 -13.40
CA ALA A 69 -2.93 9.87 -14.13
C ALA A 69 -3.18 11.38 -14.12
N PRO A 70 -4.44 11.89 -14.29
CA PRO A 70 -4.69 13.33 -14.18
C PRO A 70 -4.33 13.93 -12.81
N ALA A 71 -4.51 13.16 -11.73
CA ALA A 71 -4.07 13.59 -10.40
C ALA A 71 -2.54 13.56 -10.27
N GLY A 72 -1.89 12.57 -10.88
CA GLY A 72 -0.43 12.53 -11.00
C GLY A 72 0.13 13.75 -11.73
N ASP A 73 -0.47 14.13 -12.86
CA ASP A 73 -0.08 15.30 -13.64
C ASP A 73 -0.25 16.61 -12.83
N ALA A 74 -1.35 16.72 -12.07
CA ALA A 74 -1.59 17.86 -11.19
C ALA A 74 -0.54 17.96 -10.07
N LEU A 75 -0.17 16.82 -9.46
CA LEU A 75 0.91 16.75 -8.48
C LEU A 75 2.26 17.11 -9.10
N ALA A 76 2.59 16.56 -10.27
CA ALA A 76 3.83 16.87 -10.97
C ALA A 76 3.97 18.38 -11.20
N LYS A 77 2.90 19.03 -11.68
CA LYS A 77 2.86 20.48 -11.85
C LYS A 77 3.03 21.23 -10.53
N ARG A 78 2.38 20.77 -9.46
CA ARG A 78 2.50 21.40 -8.13
C ARG A 78 3.93 21.30 -7.61
N PHE A 79 4.56 20.16 -7.74
CA PHE A 79 5.90 19.89 -7.22
C PHE A 79 7.02 20.65 -7.94
N THR A 80 6.75 21.27 -9.10
CA THR A 80 7.74 22.17 -9.73
C THR A 80 8.02 23.43 -8.90
N ALA A 81 7.07 23.84 -8.06
CA ALA A 81 7.17 25.04 -7.23
C ALA A 81 7.44 24.73 -5.74
N GLU A 82 7.48 23.43 -5.36
CA GLU A 82 7.67 23.04 -3.97
C GLU A 82 9.11 22.52 -3.74
N PRO A 83 9.83 23.06 -2.78
CA PRO A 83 11.13 22.52 -2.41
C PRO A 83 10.96 21.21 -1.65
N PHE A 84 11.75 20.20 -2.03
CA PHE A 84 11.90 18.96 -1.29
C PHE A 84 13.26 18.94 -0.61
N GLY A 85 13.25 18.76 0.71
CA GLY A 85 14.48 18.59 1.50
C GLY A 85 15.08 17.19 1.38
N GLU A 86 16.26 17.03 1.95
CA GLU A 86 16.87 15.73 2.12
C GLU A 86 16.15 14.92 3.21
N MET A 87 16.09 13.62 3.04
CA MET A 87 15.52 12.71 4.05
C MET A 87 16.55 12.48 5.16
N SER A 88 16.17 12.76 6.40
CA SER A 88 16.99 12.48 7.59
C SER A 88 16.83 11.07 8.14
N VAL A 89 15.80 10.35 7.69
CA VAL A 89 15.52 8.95 8.04
C VAL A 89 15.18 8.17 6.78
N PRO A 90 15.45 6.85 6.74
CA PRO A 90 15.01 6.01 5.64
C PRO A 90 13.48 6.04 5.48
N VAL A 91 13.03 6.09 4.23
CA VAL A 91 11.61 6.05 3.85
C VAL A 91 11.41 4.95 2.81
N LEU A 92 10.46 4.06 3.06
CA LEU A 92 10.02 3.07 2.09
C LEU A 92 8.81 3.61 1.33
N PHE A 93 8.92 3.63 0.00
CA PHE A 93 7.87 4.19 -0.86
C PHE A 93 6.87 3.12 -1.27
N ASN A 94 5.59 3.37 -1.08
CA ASN A 94 4.53 2.41 -1.43
C ASN A 94 4.60 1.91 -2.87
N CYS A 95 4.96 2.78 -3.82
CA CYS A 95 5.09 2.40 -5.23
C CYS A 95 6.36 1.59 -5.55
N LEU A 96 7.23 1.36 -4.58
CA LEU A 96 8.44 0.56 -4.71
C LEU A 96 8.44 -0.67 -3.79
N GLY A 97 7.76 -0.61 -2.64
CA GLY A 97 7.88 -1.60 -1.55
C GLY A 97 9.24 -1.58 -0.85
N ARG A 98 10.04 -0.51 -1.06
CA ARG A 98 11.41 -0.37 -0.56
C ARG A 98 11.85 1.10 -0.56
N GLU A 99 13.08 1.34 -0.15
CA GLU A 99 13.74 2.64 -0.26
C GLU A 99 13.91 3.07 -1.73
N LYS A 100 14.02 4.38 -1.95
CA LYS A 100 14.39 4.91 -3.25
C LYS A 100 15.86 4.62 -3.58
N ALA A 101 16.18 4.47 -4.86
CA ALA A 101 17.57 4.51 -5.33
C ALA A 101 18.12 5.95 -5.33
N GLU A 102 19.43 6.11 -5.42
CA GLU A 102 20.06 7.45 -5.52
C GLU A 102 19.56 8.26 -6.70
N SER A 103 19.32 7.57 -7.83
CA SER A 103 18.79 8.19 -9.05
C SER A 103 17.31 8.57 -8.98
N ASP A 104 16.56 8.08 -7.97
CA ASP A 104 15.14 8.35 -7.85
C ASP A 104 14.88 9.73 -7.23
N SER A 105 13.96 10.47 -7.83
CA SER A 105 13.48 11.75 -7.35
C SER A 105 12.25 11.55 -6.45
N ILE A 106 12.25 12.15 -5.25
CA ILE A 106 11.11 12.11 -4.32
C ILE A 106 9.82 12.63 -5.00
N PRO A 107 9.80 13.81 -5.67
CA PRO A 107 8.61 14.27 -6.39
C PRO A 107 8.11 13.27 -7.41
N ALA A 108 9.00 12.66 -8.19
CA ALA A 108 8.62 11.67 -9.20
C ALA A 108 8.01 10.41 -8.57
N LEU A 109 8.52 9.94 -7.44
CA LEU A 109 7.95 8.80 -6.71
C LEU A 109 6.57 9.13 -6.14
N LEU A 110 6.35 10.33 -5.61
CA LEU A 110 5.05 10.77 -5.10
C LEU A 110 4.01 10.88 -6.23
N VAL A 111 4.41 11.39 -7.39
CA VAL A 111 3.56 11.40 -8.59
C VAL A 111 3.22 9.98 -9.03
N ARG A 112 4.21 9.09 -9.07
CA ARG A 112 4.01 7.68 -9.42
C ARG A 112 3.07 6.99 -8.44
N GLN A 113 3.21 7.26 -7.14
CA GLN A 113 2.48 6.57 -6.07
C GLN A 113 0.96 6.72 -6.20
N VAL A 114 0.44 7.87 -6.65
CA VAL A 114 -1.01 8.09 -6.75
C VAL A 114 -1.66 7.23 -7.84
N GLN A 115 -0.91 6.83 -8.87
CA GLN A 115 -1.41 6.12 -10.05
C GLN A 115 -0.84 4.70 -10.22
N SER A 116 -0.09 4.21 -9.25
CA SER A 116 0.49 2.86 -9.26
C SER A 116 0.18 2.09 -7.98
N SER A 117 0.35 0.77 -8.05
CA SER A 117 0.08 -0.14 -6.95
C SER A 117 0.84 0.21 -5.68
N VAL A 118 0.23 -0.11 -4.54
CA VAL A 118 0.86 -0.09 -3.21
C VAL A 118 1.43 -1.48 -2.92
N TYR A 119 2.73 -1.56 -2.70
CA TYR A 119 3.46 -2.78 -2.39
C TYR A 119 3.73 -2.88 -0.89
N MET A 120 2.65 -2.96 -0.08
CA MET A 120 2.75 -3.00 1.39
C MET A 120 3.38 -4.31 1.87
N GLU A 121 3.05 -5.44 1.24
CA GLU A 121 3.64 -6.74 1.57
C GLU A 121 5.16 -6.71 1.39
N ASP A 122 5.65 -6.16 0.26
CA ASP A 122 7.09 -6.00 0.00
C ASP A 122 7.73 -5.01 0.99
N THR A 123 7.03 -3.91 1.33
CA THR A 123 7.47 -2.96 2.36
C THR A 123 7.67 -3.66 3.71
N LEU A 124 6.74 -4.52 4.12
CA LEU A 124 6.85 -5.25 5.37
C LEU A 124 8.00 -6.26 5.33
N HIS A 125 8.15 -7.01 4.24
CA HIS A 125 9.31 -7.90 4.08
C HIS A 125 10.62 -7.12 4.16
N ARG A 126 10.68 -5.95 3.54
CA ARG A 126 11.87 -5.09 3.60
C ARG A 126 12.18 -4.61 5.02
N LEU A 127 11.16 -4.25 5.81
CA LEU A 127 11.34 -3.92 7.23
C LEU A 127 11.92 -5.10 8.03
N GLY A 128 11.45 -6.33 7.75
CA GLY A 128 12.02 -7.54 8.34
C GLY A 128 13.48 -7.76 7.97
N GLU A 129 13.86 -7.55 6.69
CA GLU A 129 15.26 -7.63 6.22
C GLU A 129 16.16 -6.60 6.90
N LEU A 130 15.63 -5.42 7.21
CA LEU A 130 16.32 -4.36 7.94
C LEU A 130 16.44 -4.63 9.46
N GLY A 131 15.87 -5.73 9.95
CA GLY A 131 15.92 -6.11 11.35
C GLY A 131 14.99 -5.28 12.26
N VAL A 132 13.94 -4.69 11.69
CA VAL A 132 12.94 -3.94 12.48
C VAL A 132 12.15 -4.91 13.34
N ASP A 133 12.14 -4.69 14.65
CA ASP A 133 11.47 -5.49 15.67
C ASP A 133 10.26 -4.78 16.29
N HIS A 134 10.17 -3.45 16.16
CA HIS A 134 9.06 -2.64 16.64
C HIS A 134 8.48 -1.75 15.54
N ILE A 135 7.17 -1.78 15.37
CA ILE A 135 6.43 -0.95 14.40
C ILE A 135 5.35 -0.18 15.15
N LEU A 136 5.26 1.11 14.86
CA LEU A 136 4.21 1.99 15.35
C LEU A 136 3.31 2.41 14.19
N GLU A 137 2.04 2.00 14.23
CA GLU A 137 1.01 2.51 13.31
C GLU A 137 0.39 3.77 13.93
N VAL A 138 0.59 4.92 13.28
CA VAL A 138 0.07 6.20 13.75
C VAL A 138 -1.13 6.63 12.89
N GLY A 139 -2.30 6.77 13.51
CA GLY A 139 -3.52 7.18 12.84
C GLY A 139 -4.74 6.34 13.24
N PRO A 140 -5.92 6.65 12.71
CA PRO A 140 -7.16 5.96 13.06
C PRO A 140 -7.19 4.52 12.53
N GLY A 141 -7.58 3.60 13.39
CA GLY A 141 -7.71 2.17 13.08
C GLY A 141 -6.43 1.37 13.32
N SER A 142 -6.43 0.13 12.86
CA SER A 142 -5.35 -0.84 13.06
C SER A 142 -5.16 -1.77 11.85
N ALA A 143 -5.42 -1.25 10.66
CA ALA A 143 -5.37 -2.03 9.43
C ALA A 143 -3.93 -2.48 9.11
N LEU A 144 -2.95 -1.59 9.26
CA LEU A 144 -1.54 -1.89 8.99
C LEU A 144 -0.98 -2.87 10.03
N SER A 145 -1.34 -2.72 11.30
CA SER A 145 -1.01 -3.69 12.35
C SER A 145 -1.55 -5.08 12.03
N GLY A 146 -2.72 -5.16 11.41
CA GLY A 146 -3.26 -6.42 10.91
C GLY A 146 -2.43 -7.03 9.77
N PHE A 147 -1.83 -6.23 8.92
CA PHE A 147 -0.92 -6.68 7.85
C PHE A 147 0.42 -7.12 8.43
N VAL A 148 0.97 -6.35 9.38
CA VAL A 148 2.21 -6.71 10.09
C VAL A 148 2.08 -8.09 10.74
N LYS A 149 1.02 -8.34 11.52
CA LYS A 149 0.79 -9.65 12.17
C LYS A 149 0.76 -10.84 11.22
N LYS A 150 0.31 -10.62 9.97
CA LYS A 150 0.26 -11.68 8.96
C LYS A 150 1.58 -11.89 8.22
N THR A 151 2.36 -10.83 8.07
CA THR A 151 3.59 -10.83 7.25
C THR A 151 4.84 -11.04 8.11
N LEU A 152 4.87 -10.44 9.30
CA LEU A 152 5.99 -10.44 10.24
C LEU A 152 5.54 -10.90 11.64
N PRO A 153 5.24 -12.18 11.86
CA PRO A 153 4.61 -12.65 13.10
C PRO A 153 5.49 -12.50 14.36
N GLY A 154 6.78 -12.20 14.20
CA GLY A 154 7.71 -11.97 15.33
C GLY A 154 7.93 -10.48 15.68
N VAL A 155 7.31 -9.56 14.96
CA VAL A 155 7.51 -8.11 15.14
C VAL A 155 6.41 -7.54 16.03
N THR A 156 6.80 -6.74 17.03
CA THR A 156 5.87 -5.99 17.88
C THR A 156 5.26 -4.85 17.09
N CYS A 157 3.93 -4.80 17.00
CA CYS A 157 3.23 -3.71 16.31
C CYS A 157 2.15 -3.11 17.21
N VAL A 158 2.22 -1.80 17.42
CA VAL A 158 1.29 -1.03 18.25
C VAL A 158 0.61 0.05 17.42
N SER A 159 -0.72 0.19 17.55
CA SER A 159 -1.49 1.26 16.91
C SER A 159 -1.76 2.39 17.90
N VAL A 160 -1.59 3.62 17.46
CA VAL A 160 -1.78 4.85 18.24
C VAL A 160 -2.69 5.81 17.49
N GLU A 161 -3.86 6.06 18.04
CA GLU A 161 -4.87 6.99 17.49
C GLU A 161 -5.01 8.26 18.34
N THR A 162 -4.64 8.20 19.62
CA THR A 162 -4.86 9.30 20.58
C THR A 162 -3.56 9.67 21.32
N PRO A 163 -3.44 10.90 21.83
CA PRO A 163 -2.30 11.30 22.66
C PRO A 163 -2.08 10.39 23.87
N ALA A 164 -3.16 9.95 24.53
CA ALA A 164 -3.04 9.06 25.70
C ALA A 164 -2.44 7.69 25.35
N GLN A 165 -2.75 7.16 24.15
CA GLN A 165 -2.12 5.93 23.66
C GLN A 165 -0.64 6.15 23.34
N LEU A 166 -0.29 7.31 22.77
CA LEU A 166 1.11 7.67 22.52
C LEU A 166 1.90 7.73 23.83
N ASP A 167 1.36 8.40 24.86
CA ASP A 167 1.99 8.48 26.18
C ASP A 167 2.23 7.09 26.77
N THR A 168 1.28 6.18 26.61
CA THR A 168 1.40 4.79 27.07
C THR A 168 2.58 4.08 26.38
N VAL A 169 2.68 4.20 25.05
CA VAL A 169 3.78 3.59 24.28
C VAL A 169 5.12 4.19 24.65
N LEU A 170 5.20 5.51 24.76
CA LEU A 170 6.44 6.21 25.12
C LEU A 170 6.93 5.83 26.53
N ASN A 171 6.02 5.61 27.49
CA ASN A 171 6.37 5.17 28.82
C ASN A 171 6.89 3.73 28.82
N ALA A 172 6.21 2.82 28.09
CA ALA A 172 6.68 1.43 27.96
C ALA A 172 8.09 1.36 27.34
N TRP A 173 8.35 2.11 26.30
CA TRP A 173 9.68 2.14 25.66
C TRP A 173 10.80 2.73 26.53
N LYS A 174 10.47 3.63 27.47
CA LYS A 174 11.46 4.14 28.44
C LYS A 174 11.83 3.11 29.51
N GLU A 175 10.93 2.20 29.82
CA GLU A 175 11.17 1.13 30.80
C GLU A 175 12.01 -0.03 30.23
N GLU A 176 12.08 -0.15 28.89
CA GLU A 176 12.86 -1.18 28.20
C GLU A 176 14.34 -0.77 27.95
N GLN A 177 14.71 0.50 28.19
CA GLN A 177 16.07 1.05 28.04
C GLN A 177 16.85 1.06 29.36
#